data_ed1a2123eff12e4b5cc27883cd5e3700
#
_entry.id   ed1a2123eff12e4b5cc27883cd5e3700
#
_cell.length_a   1.000
_cell.length_b   1.000
_cell.length_c   1.000
_cell.angle_alpha   90.00
_cell.angle_beta   90.00
_cell.angle_gamma   90.00
#
_symmetry.space_group_name_H-M   'P 1'
#
loop_
_entity.id
_entity.type
_entity.pdbx_description
1 polymer ?
#
loop_
_entity_poly.entity_id
_entity_poly.type
_entity_poly.pdbx_seq_one_letter_code
_entity_poly.pdbx_strand_id
1 'polypeptide(L)'
;MKNNEVIIIGGGVIGCAVAYYVAKKGINVMLIDQPKRGRATSASAGGLWPLGESIGLGCGVIFHKAMIEKGLLPADSHIPPQLPKSFLDFAIQSNEMFPSLTGAIKELSGIDFEYEETSLLFLMYDDADVAFAKTLYGNCPCGNSRIDWLTPFEVKHSEPAITHNILGALRFNGDNQVNPYALADGYREAARKLGATIITHTEVTGIKINAGRVSGVETKAGFFPSKYVVNAAGAWAAQVGEMAGVEIPVYPVRGQIIGTEAMPKILSACISTNDCYIAQKHHGEIIIGSTTEETGFNTDITPSAINSLCKGAVRAIPFLEKAKVKRVWSGLRPGTADELPILGKVKGVEGYINACGHFRTGILNSPLTGLLISEMINEDQLSFPIEPFLLSEERLQSLTNNENSNHKTSIQ
;
A
#
# COMPACT_ATOMS: atom_id res chain seq x y z
N MET A 1 11.58 -8.03 -33.47
CA MET A 1 11.16 -7.53 -32.16
C MET A 1 12.26 -7.90 -31.17
N LYS A 2 12.72 -6.98 -30.31
CA LYS A 2 13.65 -7.36 -29.22
C LYS A 2 12.90 -8.36 -28.32
N ASN A 3 13.53 -9.51 -28.04
CA ASN A 3 12.95 -10.44 -27.08
C ASN A 3 12.94 -9.79 -25.72
N ASN A 4 11.75 -9.56 -25.14
CA ASN A 4 11.67 -9.07 -23.76
C ASN A 4 12.08 -10.21 -22.82
N GLU A 5 12.98 -9.92 -21.87
CA GLU A 5 13.32 -10.91 -20.86
C GLU A 5 12.27 -10.94 -19.77
N VAL A 6 11.66 -9.80 -19.48
CA VAL A 6 10.66 -9.61 -18.41
C VAL A 6 9.44 -8.87 -18.94
N ILE A 7 8.25 -9.39 -18.63
CA ILE A 7 6.99 -8.66 -18.79
C ILE A 7 6.36 -8.45 -17.40
N ILE A 8 5.99 -7.21 -17.12
CA ILE A 8 5.30 -6.81 -15.88
C ILE A 8 3.86 -6.51 -16.22
N ILE A 9 2.93 -7.14 -15.52
CA ILE A 9 1.48 -6.92 -15.68
C ILE A 9 1.00 -6.00 -14.57
N GLY A 10 0.57 -4.78 -14.95
CA GLY A 10 0.07 -3.75 -14.05
C GLY A 10 1.01 -2.57 -13.86
N GLY A 11 0.54 -1.36 -14.22
CA GLY A 11 1.25 -0.09 -14.14
C GLY A 11 0.90 0.74 -12.90
N GLY A 12 0.61 0.08 -11.77
CA GLY A 12 0.56 0.72 -10.45
C GLY A 12 1.97 1.02 -9.94
N VAL A 13 2.06 1.58 -8.72
CA VAL A 13 3.36 1.94 -8.11
C VAL A 13 4.31 0.74 -8.03
N ILE A 14 3.81 -0.45 -7.70
CA ILE A 14 4.63 -1.67 -7.60
C ILE A 14 5.18 -2.06 -8.97
N GLY A 15 4.33 -2.18 -9.99
CA GLY A 15 4.80 -2.54 -11.33
C GLY A 15 5.76 -1.52 -11.92
N CYS A 16 5.52 -0.22 -11.68
CA CYS A 16 6.45 0.84 -12.10
C CYS A 16 7.78 0.77 -11.35
N ALA A 17 7.78 0.49 -10.04
CA ALA A 17 8.99 0.28 -9.27
C ALA A 17 9.79 -0.94 -9.78
N VAL A 18 9.13 -2.09 -10.00
CA VAL A 18 9.77 -3.27 -10.57
C VAL A 18 10.37 -2.95 -11.94
N ALA A 19 9.63 -2.24 -12.81
CA ALA A 19 10.15 -1.84 -14.14
C ALA A 19 11.41 -0.97 -14.03
N TYR A 20 11.42 -0.01 -13.09
CA TYR A 20 12.57 0.84 -12.84
C TYR A 20 13.79 0.04 -12.39
N TYR A 21 13.66 -0.81 -11.36
CA TYR A 21 14.80 -1.55 -10.81
C TYR A 21 15.32 -2.61 -11.78
N VAL A 22 14.44 -3.28 -12.55
CA VAL A 22 14.82 -4.25 -13.59
C VAL A 22 15.56 -3.53 -14.73
N ALA A 23 15.03 -2.41 -15.23
CA ALA A 23 15.68 -1.62 -16.28
C ALA A 23 17.02 -1.04 -15.81
N LYS A 24 17.14 -0.65 -14.54
CA LYS A 24 18.40 -0.15 -13.93
C LYS A 24 19.52 -1.20 -13.94
N LYS A 25 19.18 -2.49 -13.94
CA LYS A 25 20.13 -3.61 -14.12
C LYS A 25 20.46 -3.89 -15.59
N GLY A 26 19.91 -3.12 -16.53
CA GLY A 26 20.13 -3.32 -17.97
C GLY A 26 19.32 -4.47 -18.58
N ILE A 27 18.38 -5.04 -17.83
CA ILE A 27 17.53 -6.13 -18.30
C ILE A 27 16.41 -5.56 -19.19
N ASN A 28 16.15 -6.21 -20.31
CA ASN A 28 15.10 -5.78 -21.25
C ASN A 28 13.72 -6.08 -20.68
N VAL A 29 12.98 -5.04 -20.27
CA VAL A 29 11.69 -5.13 -19.59
C VAL A 29 10.58 -4.42 -20.35
N MET A 30 9.40 -5.05 -20.35
CA MET A 30 8.16 -4.47 -20.86
C MET A 30 7.14 -4.40 -19.71
N LEU A 31 6.52 -3.24 -19.51
CA LEU A 31 5.37 -3.09 -18.62
C LEU A 31 4.11 -2.94 -19.45
N ILE A 32 3.12 -3.79 -19.20
CA ILE A 32 1.81 -3.77 -19.86
C ILE A 32 0.75 -3.40 -18.83
N ASP A 33 -0.02 -2.35 -19.12
CA ASP A 33 -1.01 -1.82 -18.20
C ASP A 33 -2.35 -1.53 -18.87
N GLN A 34 -3.42 -1.99 -18.21
CA GLN A 34 -4.80 -1.59 -18.49
C GLN A 34 -5.28 -0.74 -17.31
N PRO A 35 -5.36 0.60 -17.45
CA PRO A 35 -5.92 1.45 -16.40
C PRO A 35 -7.35 1.05 -16.06
N LYS A 36 -7.58 0.67 -14.81
CA LYS A 36 -8.92 0.30 -14.30
C LYS A 36 -9.35 1.31 -13.24
N ARG A 37 -10.68 1.59 -13.17
CA ARG A 37 -11.26 2.44 -12.13
C ARG A 37 -10.98 1.82 -10.76
N GLY A 38 -10.67 2.65 -9.77
CA GLY A 38 -10.37 2.17 -8.41
C GLY A 38 -8.95 1.65 -8.20
N ARG A 39 -8.01 1.96 -9.10
CA ARG A 39 -6.59 1.62 -8.89
C ARG A 39 -6.09 2.18 -7.55
N ALA A 40 -5.48 1.33 -6.69
CA ALA A 40 -5.02 1.69 -5.35
C ALA A 40 -4.03 2.86 -5.35
N THR A 41 -3.06 2.87 -6.27
CA THR A 41 -2.06 3.95 -6.38
C THR A 41 -2.70 5.32 -6.54
N SER A 42 -3.74 5.41 -7.40
CA SER A 42 -4.47 6.66 -7.64
C SER A 42 -5.47 7.02 -6.53
N ALA A 43 -5.58 6.22 -5.50
CA ALA A 43 -6.45 6.47 -4.35
C ALA A 43 -5.67 6.49 -3.03
N SER A 44 -4.34 6.53 -3.11
CA SER A 44 -3.49 6.59 -1.91
C SER A 44 -3.30 8.03 -1.45
N ALA A 45 -3.22 8.22 -0.12
CA ALA A 45 -2.76 9.48 0.46
C ALA A 45 -1.25 9.68 0.36
N GLY A 46 -0.49 8.61 0.08
CA GLY A 46 0.97 8.66 -0.02
C GLY A 46 1.68 8.70 1.33
N GLY A 47 1.06 8.19 2.39
CA GLY A 47 1.73 7.98 3.66
C GLY A 47 2.82 6.91 3.55
N LEU A 48 3.96 7.20 4.14
CA LEU A 48 5.09 6.30 4.32
C LEU A 48 5.22 6.04 5.83
N TRP A 49 4.33 5.22 6.36
CA TRP A 49 4.13 5.06 7.81
C TRP A 49 4.54 3.66 8.28
N PRO A 50 5.85 3.32 8.26
CA PRO A 50 6.30 1.98 8.63
C PRO A 50 5.92 1.61 10.06
N LEU A 51 6.00 2.56 11.01
CA LEU A 51 5.63 2.31 12.39
C LEU A 51 4.12 2.27 12.58
N GLY A 52 3.41 3.33 12.19
CA GLY A 52 1.97 3.44 12.36
C GLY A 52 1.19 2.29 11.74
N GLU A 53 1.51 1.92 10.51
CA GLU A 53 0.84 0.79 9.83
C GLU A 53 1.16 -0.56 10.48
N SER A 54 2.42 -0.83 10.82
CA SER A 54 2.83 -2.15 11.32
C SER A 54 2.36 -2.47 12.74
N ILE A 55 2.15 -1.46 13.58
CA ILE A 55 1.74 -1.67 14.98
C ILE A 55 0.22 -1.59 15.21
N GLY A 56 -0.58 -1.39 14.15
CA GLY A 56 -2.03 -1.50 14.21
C GLY A 56 -2.83 -0.23 14.04
N LEU A 57 -2.23 0.91 13.63
CA LEU A 57 -3.03 2.11 13.30
C LEU A 57 -3.74 2.00 11.95
N GLY A 58 -3.27 1.16 11.05
CA GLY A 58 -3.83 1.02 9.71
C GLY A 58 -3.93 -0.41 9.25
N CYS A 59 -2.87 -1.20 9.40
CA CYS A 59 -2.88 -2.63 9.14
C CYS A 59 -3.29 -3.43 10.39
N GLY A 60 -3.64 -4.71 10.21
CA GLY A 60 -4.14 -5.59 11.26
C GLY A 60 -5.66 -5.56 11.42
N VAL A 61 -6.37 -4.64 10.79
CA VAL A 61 -7.83 -4.48 10.95
C VAL A 61 -8.60 -5.67 10.36
N ILE A 62 -8.21 -6.14 9.19
CA ILE A 62 -8.86 -7.32 8.54
C ILE A 62 -8.49 -8.59 9.31
N PHE A 63 -7.22 -8.73 9.65
CA PHE A 63 -6.73 -9.87 10.41
C PHE A 63 -7.40 -9.95 11.79
N HIS A 64 -7.54 -8.83 12.49
CA HIS A 64 -8.24 -8.73 13.77
C HIS A 64 -9.70 -9.17 13.67
N LYS A 65 -10.44 -8.67 12.67
CA LYS A 65 -11.81 -9.07 12.37
C LYS A 65 -11.91 -10.59 12.14
N ALA A 66 -11.03 -11.13 11.30
CA ALA A 66 -10.98 -12.56 11.01
C ALA A 66 -10.68 -13.41 12.27
N MET A 67 -9.85 -12.92 13.19
CA MET A 67 -9.54 -13.61 14.45
C MET A 67 -10.74 -13.61 15.41
N ILE A 68 -11.51 -12.52 15.48
CA ILE A 68 -12.75 -12.45 16.25
C ILE A 68 -13.78 -13.42 15.66
N GLU A 69 -13.99 -13.42 14.35
CA GLU A 69 -14.93 -14.30 13.66
C GLU A 69 -14.61 -15.79 13.85
N LYS A 70 -13.34 -16.14 14.01
CA LYS A 70 -12.87 -17.50 14.32
C LYS A 70 -12.95 -17.88 15.81
N GLY A 71 -13.35 -16.94 16.67
CA GLY A 71 -13.35 -17.14 18.12
C GLY A 71 -11.96 -17.23 18.76
N LEU A 72 -10.92 -16.78 18.04
CA LEU A 72 -9.53 -16.72 18.54
C LEU A 72 -9.26 -15.46 19.34
N LEU A 73 -10.08 -14.43 19.17
CA LEU A 73 -10.10 -13.22 20.00
C LEU A 73 -11.52 -12.97 20.53
N PRO A 74 -11.66 -12.37 21.72
CA PRO A 74 -12.94 -11.93 22.23
C PRO A 74 -13.64 -10.95 21.28
N ALA A 75 -14.98 -11.00 21.20
CA ALA A 75 -15.78 -10.13 20.34
C ALA A 75 -15.63 -8.62 20.69
N ASP A 76 -15.24 -8.32 21.91
CA ASP A 76 -14.98 -6.98 22.43
C ASP A 76 -13.48 -6.61 22.42
N SER A 77 -12.64 -7.39 21.75
CA SER A 77 -11.24 -7.07 21.58
C SER A 77 -11.08 -5.80 20.75
N HIS A 78 -10.42 -4.79 21.31
CA HIS A 78 -10.20 -3.50 20.66
C HIS A 78 -8.74 -3.30 20.19
N ILE A 79 -7.88 -4.30 20.40
CA ILE A 79 -6.45 -4.21 20.08
C ILE A 79 -6.21 -5.03 18.82
N PRO A 80 -5.96 -4.39 17.65
CA PRO A 80 -5.58 -5.13 16.46
C PRO A 80 -4.27 -5.88 16.70
N PRO A 81 -4.14 -7.13 16.25
CA PRO A 81 -2.87 -7.83 16.32
C PRO A 81 -1.84 -7.05 15.48
N GLN A 82 -0.65 -6.92 16.05
CA GLN A 82 0.48 -6.33 15.33
C GLN A 82 0.90 -7.25 14.19
N LEU A 83 1.32 -6.66 13.09
CA LEU A 83 1.93 -7.42 12.01
C LEU A 83 3.29 -8.00 12.47
N PRO A 84 3.76 -9.09 11.85
CA PRO A 84 5.02 -9.71 12.22
C PRO A 84 6.20 -8.72 12.14
N LYS A 85 7.19 -8.90 13.02
CA LYS A 85 8.41 -8.07 13.00
C LYS A 85 9.09 -8.04 11.63
N SER A 86 9.07 -9.13 10.88
CA SER A 86 9.59 -9.20 9.52
C SER A 86 8.94 -8.20 8.58
N PHE A 87 7.64 -7.91 8.75
CA PHE A 87 6.95 -6.88 7.98
C PHE A 87 7.38 -5.48 8.41
N LEU A 88 7.50 -5.22 9.71
CA LEU A 88 8.02 -3.95 10.22
C LEU A 88 9.43 -3.67 9.70
N ASP A 89 10.32 -4.67 9.76
CA ASP A 89 11.70 -4.53 9.27
C ASP A 89 11.71 -4.25 7.74
N PHE A 90 10.85 -4.94 6.98
CA PHE A 90 10.66 -4.69 5.55
C PHE A 90 10.19 -3.26 5.28
N ALA A 91 9.19 -2.81 6.01
CA ALA A 91 8.61 -1.47 5.86
C ALA A 91 9.62 -0.37 6.23
N ILE A 92 10.40 -0.57 7.31
CA ILE A 92 11.46 0.36 7.73
C ILE A 92 12.55 0.44 6.65
N GLN A 93 13.08 -0.71 6.20
CA GLN A 93 14.13 -0.72 5.17
C GLN A 93 13.65 -0.07 3.86
N SER A 94 12.41 -0.33 3.47
CA SER A 94 11.82 0.32 2.30
C SER A 94 11.68 1.84 2.47
N ASN A 95 11.26 2.30 3.66
CA ASN A 95 11.16 3.74 3.96
C ASN A 95 12.53 4.43 3.90
N GLU A 96 13.58 3.79 4.39
CA GLU A 96 14.94 4.30 4.40
C GLU A 96 15.56 4.45 2.99
N MET A 97 14.94 3.87 1.96
CA MET A 97 15.36 4.04 0.57
C MET A 97 14.87 5.36 -0.05
N PHE A 98 13.80 5.99 0.47
CA PHE A 98 13.18 7.15 -0.15
C PHE A 98 14.08 8.38 -0.28
N PRO A 99 14.90 8.78 0.72
CA PRO A 99 15.78 9.93 0.58
C PRO A 99 16.72 9.84 -0.65
N SER A 100 17.37 8.69 -0.86
CA SER A 100 18.25 8.47 -2.01
C SER A 100 17.47 8.31 -3.31
N LEU A 101 16.29 7.71 -3.25
CA LEU A 101 15.42 7.51 -4.40
C LEU A 101 14.91 8.83 -4.98
N THR A 102 14.65 9.83 -4.12
CA THR A 102 14.19 11.17 -4.54
C THR A 102 15.13 11.80 -5.56
N GLY A 103 16.43 11.84 -5.27
CA GLY A 103 17.44 12.35 -6.19
C GLY A 103 17.53 11.54 -7.46
N ALA A 104 17.61 10.21 -7.34
CA ALA A 104 17.77 9.31 -8.48
C ALA A 104 16.58 9.36 -9.47
N ILE A 105 15.36 9.39 -8.98
CA ILE A 105 14.16 9.48 -9.83
C ILE A 105 14.09 10.86 -10.49
N LYS A 106 14.31 11.93 -9.73
CA LYS A 106 14.26 13.30 -10.26
C LYS A 106 15.31 13.52 -11.36
N GLU A 107 16.54 13.01 -11.19
CA GLU A 107 17.59 13.10 -12.18
C GLU A 107 17.22 12.38 -13.49
N LEU A 108 16.70 11.15 -13.40
CA LEU A 108 16.34 10.35 -14.57
C LEU A 108 15.07 10.79 -15.26
N SER A 109 14.02 11.08 -14.49
CA SER A 109 12.66 11.32 -15.02
C SER A 109 12.33 12.79 -15.17
N GLY A 110 13.00 13.69 -14.44
CA GLY A 110 12.61 15.08 -14.28
C GLY A 110 11.43 15.28 -13.30
N ILE A 111 10.91 14.21 -12.69
CA ILE A 111 9.72 14.26 -11.82
C ILE A 111 10.16 14.28 -10.36
N ASP A 112 9.68 15.28 -9.62
CA ASP A 112 9.76 15.35 -8.18
C ASP A 112 8.50 14.74 -7.57
N PHE A 113 8.64 13.70 -6.77
CA PHE A 113 7.49 13.05 -6.12
C PHE A 113 7.16 13.60 -4.73
N GLU A 114 7.68 14.80 -4.43
CA GLU A 114 7.32 15.59 -3.24
C GLU A 114 7.52 14.78 -1.94
N TYR A 115 8.72 14.17 -1.78
CA TYR A 115 9.07 13.49 -0.54
C TYR A 115 9.20 14.52 0.59
N GLU A 116 8.45 14.33 1.66
CA GLU A 116 8.50 15.15 2.87
C GLU A 116 8.85 14.29 4.09
N GLU A 117 9.93 14.66 4.76
CA GLU A 117 10.24 14.15 6.09
C GLU A 117 9.25 14.78 7.08
N THR A 118 8.52 13.93 7.78
CA THR A 118 7.46 14.33 8.69
C THR A 118 7.28 13.31 9.81
N SER A 119 6.14 13.28 10.46
CA SER A 119 5.73 12.29 11.43
C SER A 119 4.26 11.97 11.29
N LEU A 120 3.82 10.88 11.93
CA LEU A 120 2.41 10.56 12.10
C LEU A 120 2.04 10.79 13.57
N LEU A 121 0.97 11.53 13.84
CA LEU A 121 0.40 11.69 15.16
C LEU A 121 -0.89 10.89 15.29
N PHE A 122 -0.97 9.98 16.26
CA PHE A 122 -2.21 9.36 16.68
C PHE A 122 -2.81 10.16 17.83
N LEU A 123 -3.94 10.83 17.61
CA LEU A 123 -4.62 11.67 18.61
C LEU A 123 -5.47 10.81 19.56
N MET A 124 -5.39 11.09 20.84
CA MET A 124 -6.16 10.44 21.90
C MET A 124 -7.25 11.39 22.42
N TYR A 125 -8.52 10.99 22.27
CA TYR A 125 -9.66 11.80 22.69
C TYR A 125 -10.25 11.38 24.03
N ASP A 126 -10.10 10.11 24.41
CA ASP A 126 -10.68 9.52 25.60
C ASP A 126 -9.75 8.45 26.22
N ASP A 127 -10.20 7.88 27.35
CA ASP A 127 -9.43 6.86 28.07
C ASP A 127 -9.24 5.57 27.27
N ALA A 128 -10.15 5.24 26.36
CA ALA A 128 -10.00 4.07 25.47
C ALA A 128 -8.86 4.28 24.47
N ASP A 129 -8.77 5.47 23.88
CA ASP A 129 -7.67 5.86 23.00
C ASP A 129 -6.34 5.84 23.75
N VAL A 130 -6.32 6.33 25.01
CA VAL A 130 -5.12 6.30 25.87
C VAL A 130 -4.71 4.87 26.21
N ALA A 131 -5.64 3.98 26.50
CA ALA A 131 -5.37 2.57 26.75
C ALA A 131 -4.80 1.88 25.51
N PHE A 132 -5.39 2.14 24.34
CA PHE A 132 -4.89 1.66 23.06
C PHE A 132 -3.48 2.18 22.78
N ALA A 133 -3.24 3.49 22.94
CA ALA A 133 -1.92 4.09 22.74
C ALA A 133 -0.86 3.50 23.69
N LYS A 134 -1.20 3.23 24.95
CA LYS A 134 -0.28 2.55 25.91
C LYS A 134 0.11 1.17 25.42
N THR A 135 -0.82 0.42 24.86
CA THR A 135 -0.56 -0.90 24.28
C THR A 135 0.37 -0.80 23.08
N LEU A 136 0.13 0.14 22.15
CA LEU A 136 1.00 0.37 21.00
C LEU A 136 2.42 0.76 21.46
N TYR A 137 2.52 1.70 22.41
CA TYR A 137 3.79 2.18 22.95
C TYR A 137 4.56 1.07 23.66
N GLY A 138 3.89 0.25 24.48
CA GLY A 138 4.51 -0.83 25.25
C GLY A 138 4.96 -2.02 24.42
N ASN A 139 4.30 -2.27 23.31
CA ASN A 139 4.51 -3.47 22.47
C ASN A 139 5.27 -3.18 21.17
N CYS A 140 5.81 -1.98 20.96
CA CYS A 140 6.52 -1.66 19.73
C CYS A 140 7.75 -2.58 19.54
N PRO A 141 7.81 -3.39 18.47
CA PRO A 141 8.91 -4.34 18.27
C PRO A 141 10.27 -3.68 18.02
N CYS A 142 10.29 -2.37 17.66
CA CYS A 142 11.51 -1.59 17.44
C CYS A 142 11.98 -0.84 18.71
N GLY A 143 11.29 -1.03 19.83
CA GLY A 143 11.47 -0.17 21.02
C GLY A 143 10.89 1.24 20.80
N ASN A 144 10.96 2.07 21.83
CA ASN A 144 10.29 3.38 21.83
C ASN A 144 11.18 4.53 21.30
N SER A 145 12.33 4.26 20.71
CA SER A 145 13.27 5.30 20.25
C SER A 145 12.72 6.18 19.12
N ARG A 146 11.68 5.72 18.43
CA ARG A 146 11.03 6.46 17.33
C ARG A 146 9.59 6.89 17.67
N ILE A 147 9.16 6.71 18.94
CA ILE A 147 7.79 7.03 19.37
C ILE A 147 7.85 7.97 20.57
N ASP A 148 7.25 9.15 20.45
CA ASP A 148 7.12 10.10 21.54
C ASP A 148 5.68 10.10 22.06
N TRP A 149 5.54 10.15 23.38
CA TRP A 149 4.26 10.41 24.04
C TRP A 149 4.13 11.91 24.29
N LEU A 150 3.19 12.56 23.60
CA LEU A 150 2.98 14.01 23.70
C LEU A 150 1.80 14.36 24.59
N THR A 151 2.00 15.33 25.46
CA THR A 151 0.92 15.99 26.20
C THR A 151 0.07 16.87 25.28
N PRO A 152 -1.17 17.25 25.68
CA PRO A 152 -2.01 18.17 24.89
C PRO A 152 -1.30 19.50 24.60
N PHE A 153 -0.49 19.99 25.52
CA PHE A 153 0.28 21.23 25.35
C PHE A 153 1.34 21.09 24.25
N GLU A 154 2.10 20.00 24.25
CA GLU A 154 3.14 19.74 23.23
C GLU A 154 2.53 19.53 21.84
N VAL A 155 1.39 18.82 21.75
CA VAL A 155 0.64 18.68 20.50
C VAL A 155 0.22 20.05 19.99
N LYS A 156 -0.37 20.90 20.83
CA LYS A 156 -0.84 22.22 20.42
C LYS A 156 0.30 23.14 20.02
N HIS A 157 1.45 23.03 20.64
CA HIS A 157 2.64 23.80 20.31
C HIS A 157 3.20 23.40 18.93
N SER A 158 3.26 22.08 18.63
CA SER A 158 3.79 21.58 17.37
C SER A 158 2.76 21.68 16.21
N GLU A 159 1.48 21.47 16.50
CA GLU A 159 0.38 21.45 15.51
C GLU A 159 -0.78 22.35 15.97
N PRO A 160 -0.66 23.68 15.80
CA PRO A 160 -1.66 24.64 16.29
C PRO A 160 -3.08 24.49 15.72
N ALA A 161 -3.23 23.81 14.56
CA ALA A 161 -4.54 23.57 13.94
C ALA A 161 -5.35 22.46 14.62
N ILE A 162 -4.70 21.58 15.41
CA ILE A 162 -5.38 20.48 16.10
C ILE A 162 -6.29 21.00 17.20
N THR A 163 -7.42 20.34 17.42
CA THR A 163 -8.38 20.64 18.50
C THR A 163 -7.71 20.64 19.89
N HIS A 164 -8.26 21.41 20.82
CA HIS A 164 -7.86 21.40 22.23
C HIS A 164 -8.44 20.18 22.98
N ASN A 165 -9.47 19.54 22.46
CA ASN A 165 -10.20 18.47 23.12
C ASN A 165 -9.51 17.10 22.87
N ILE A 166 -8.27 16.96 23.35
CA ILE A 166 -7.48 15.72 23.29
C ILE A 166 -6.82 15.47 24.64
N LEU A 167 -6.50 14.21 24.93
CA LEU A 167 -5.73 13.79 26.11
C LEU A 167 -4.23 13.68 25.82
N GLY A 168 -3.84 13.81 24.56
CA GLY A 168 -2.45 13.74 24.10
C GLY A 168 -2.36 13.11 22.72
N ALA A 169 -1.14 12.76 22.31
CA ALA A 169 -0.88 12.02 21.08
C ALA A 169 0.32 11.08 21.21
N LEU A 170 0.37 10.03 20.39
CA LEU A 170 1.62 9.35 20.04
C LEU A 170 2.17 9.97 18.76
N ARG A 171 3.45 10.33 18.75
CA ARG A 171 4.17 10.75 17.55
C ARG A 171 5.07 9.62 17.07
N PHE A 172 4.93 9.23 15.81
CA PHE A 172 5.78 8.26 15.15
C PHE A 172 6.77 9.02 14.25
N ASN A 173 8.03 9.06 14.68
CA ASN A 173 9.09 9.78 13.98
C ASN A 173 9.61 8.97 12.80
N GLY A 174 9.71 9.63 11.63
CA GLY A 174 10.11 8.98 10.39
C GLY A 174 8.97 8.29 9.64
N ASP A 175 7.72 8.49 10.11
CA ASP A 175 6.52 8.20 9.33
C ASP A 175 6.26 9.40 8.39
N ASN A 176 6.75 9.28 7.15
CA ASN A 176 6.89 10.34 6.16
C ASN A 176 5.71 10.39 5.16
N GLN A 177 5.81 11.21 4.11
CA GLN A 177 4.83 11.21 3.03
C GLN A 177 5.43 11.56 1.66
N VAL A 178 4.70 11.17 0.62
CA VAL A 178 5.01 11.48 -0.80
C VAL A 178 3.74 11.84 -1.57
N ASN A 179 3.92 12.35 -2.78
CA ASN A 179 2.86 12.35 -3.79
C ASN A 179 2.83 11.00 -4.52
N PRO A 180 1.82 10.14 -4.28
CA PRO A 180 1.80 8.78 -4.80
C PRO A 180 1.66 8.70 -6.33
N TYR A 181 1.03 9.70 -6.95
CA TYR A 181 0.93 9.81 -8.40
C TYR A 181 2.28 10.14 -9.01
N ALA A 182 2.92 11.18 -8.50
CA ALA A 182 4.23 11.62 -8.97
C ALA A 182 5.29 10.52 -8.76
N LEU A 183 5.22 9.75 -7.66
CA LEU A 183 6.11 8.61 -7.43
C LEU A 183 5.94 7.52 -8.50
N ALA A 184 4.70 7.10 -8.79
CA ALA A 184 4.45 6.07 -9.80
C ALA A 184 4.85 6.56 -11.21
N ASP A 185 4.57 7.83 -11.53
CA ASP A 185 4.96 8.46 -12.79
C ASP A 185 6.48 8.62 -12.89
N GLY A 186 7.14 8.99 -11.80
CA GLY A 186 8.60 9.08 -11.70
C GLY A 186 9.27 7.74 -11.97
N TYR A 187 8.82 6.67 -11.33
CA TYR A 187 9.31 5.31 -11.62
C TYR A 187 9.10 4.92 -13.08
N ARG A 188 7.90 5.16 -13.61
CA ARG A 188 7.55 4.80 -14.99
C ARG A 188 8.42 5.54 -16.00
N GLU A 189 8.61 6.85 -15.82
CA GLU A 189 9.42 7.66 -16.70
C GLU A 189 10.91 7.31 -16.57
N ALA A 190 11.40 7.11 -15.35
CA ALA A 190 12.79 6.65 -15.13
C ALA A 190 13.05 5.28 -15.80
N ALA A 191 12.11 4.32 -15.66
CA ALA A 191 12.21 3.04 -16.34
C ALA A 191 12.28 3.20 -17.86
N ARG A 192 11.45 4.08 -18.43
CA ARG A 192 11.45 4.37 -19.88
C ARG A 192 12.78 4.97 -20.34
N LYS A 193 13.36 5.90 -19.58
CA LYS A 193 14.68 6.48 -19.85
C LYS A 193 15.80 5.44 -19.82
N LEU A 194 15.64 4.41 -18.96
CA LEU A 194 16.54 3.27 -18.88
C LEU A 194 16.29 2.19 -19.95
N GLY A 195 15.34 2.42 -20.85
CA GLY A 195 15.08 1.53 -22.00
C GLY A 195 13.91 0.58 -21.84
N ALA A 196 13.13 0.66 -20.76
CA ALA A 196 11.91 -0.13 -20.61
C ALA A 196 10.86 0.25 -21.66
N THR A 197 10.16 -0.75 -22.19
CA THR A 197 8.99 -0.55 -23.05
C THR A 197 7.74 -0.45 -22.18
N ILE A 198 6.99 0.64 -22.29
CA ILE A 198 5.75 0.86 -21.53
C ILE A 198 4.56 0.85 -22.50
N ILE A 199 3.65 -0.09 -22.33
CA ILE A 199 2.41 -0.22 -23.10
C ILE A 199 1.23 0.01 -22.17
N THR A 200 0.51 1.09 -22.39
CA THR A 200 -0.69 1.44 -21.63
C THR A 200 -1.96 1.13 -22.44
N HIS A 201 -3.12 1.08 -21.76
CA HIS A 201 -4.42 0.80 -22.37
C HIS A 201 -4.44 -0.56 -23.10
N THR A 202 -3.68 -1.52 -22.58
CA THR A 202 -3.58 -2.86 -23.15
C THR A 202 -3.82 -3.89 -22.04
N GLU A 203 -4.84 -4.71 -22.23
CA GLU A 203 -5.18 -5.79 -21.31
C GLU A 203 -4.43 -7.06 -21.69
N VAL A 204 -3.76 -7.66 -20.71
CA VAL A 204 -3.26 -9.04 -20.83
C VAL A 204 -4.46 -9.97 -20.68
N THR A 205 -4.66 -10.85 -21.63
CA THR A 205 -5.79 -11.78 -21.72
C THR A 205 -5.40 -13.24 -21.46
N GLY A 206 -4.11 -13.53 -21.37
CA GLY A 206 -3.61 -14.86 -21.08
C GLY A 206 -2.10 -14.88 -20.83
N ILE A 207 -1.64 -15.91 -20.12
CA ILE A 207 -0.23 -16.20 -19.89
C ILE A 207 0.05 -17.58 -20.50
N LYS A 208 1.02 -17.66 -21.41
CA LYS A 208 1.39 -18.93 -22.06
C LYS A 208 2.46 -19.64 -21.22
N ILE A 209 2.13 -20.88 -20.86
CA ILE A 209 3.03 -21.78 -20.14
C ILE A 209 3.28 -23.00 -21.02
N ASN A 210 4.56 -23.28 -21.25
CA ASN A 210 5.03 -24.45 -22.01
C ASN A 210 5.91 -25.31 -21.11
N ALA A 211 5.54 -26.57 -20.90
CA ALA A 211 6.27 -27.52 -20.05
C ALA A 211 6.61 -26.94 -18.66
N GLY A 212 5.64 -26.28 -18.00
CA GLY A 212 5.82 -25.72 -16.67
C GLY A 212 6.60 -24.38 -16.60
N ARG A 213 6.94 -23.80 -17.76
CA ARG A 213 7.69 -22.53 -17.86
C ARG A 213 6.88 -21.48 -18.61
N VAL A 214 6.91 -20.24 -18.14
CA VAL A 214 6.37 -19.08 -18.85
C VAL A 214 7.07 -18.94 -20.22
N SER A 215 6.29 -18.67 -21.26
CA SER A 215 6.80 -18.33 -22.60
C SER A 215 6.41 -16.94 -23.07
N GLY A 216 5.46 -16.28 -22.41
CA GLY A 216 5.03 -14.92 -22.69
C GLY A 216 3.57 -14.66 -22.33
N VAL A 217 3.06 -13.51 -22.77
CA VAL A 217 1.68 -13.09 -22.50
C VAL A 217 0.90 -12.84 -23.80
N GLU A 218 -0.40 -13.03 -23.73
CA GLU A 218 -1.36 -12.73 -24.80
C GLU A 218 -2.09 -11.42 -24.51
N THR A 219 -2.32 -10.66 -25.56
CA THR A 219 -3.14 -9.44 -25.56
C THR A 219 -3.96 -9.39 -26.84
N LYS A 220 -4.90 -8.45 -26.94
CA LYS A 220 -5.61 -8.20 -28.23
C LYS A 220 -4.68 -7.75 -29.36
N ALA A 221 -3.50 -7.20 -29.02
CA ALA A 221 -2.49 -6.77 -30.01
C ALA A 221 -1.57 -7.91 -30.46
N GLY A 222 -1.71 -9.11 -29.88
CA GLY A 222 -0.90 -10.29 -30.21
C GLY A 222 -0.16 -10.85 -29.01
N PHE A 223 0.76 -11.77 -29.28
CA PHE A 223 1.60 -12.46 -28.30
C PHE A 223 2.93 -11.73 -28.11
N PHE A 224 3.32 -11.55 -26.86
CA PHE A 224 4.61 -10.99 -26.46
C PHE A 224 5.44 -12.06 -25.73
N PRO A 225 6.53 -12.54 -26.35
CA PRO A 225 7.39 -13.55 -25.71
C PRO A 225 8.16 -12.97 -24.54
N SER A 226 8.36 -13.80 -23.50
CA SER A 226 9.12 -13.41 -22.30
C SER A 226 9.59 -14.64 -21.53
N LYS A 227 10.74 -14.50 -20.83
CA LYS A 227 11.24 -15.52 -19.89
C LYS A 227 10.58 -15.41 -18.52
N TYR A 228 10.28 -14.18 -18.09
CA TYR A 228 9.68 -13.88 -16.81
C TYR A 228 8.40 -13.05 -16.98
N VAL A 229 7.39 -13.37 -16.20
CA VAL A 229 6.17 -12.58 -16.04
C VAL A 229 6.00 -12.21 -14.58
N VAL A 230 5.91 -10.91 -14.29
CA VAL A 230 5.68 -10.39 -12.95
C VAL A 230 4.23 -9.95 -12.81
N ASN A 231 3.51 -10.55 -11.86
CA ASN A 231 2.15 -10.15 -11.50
C ASN A 231 2.19 -8.99 -10.49
N ALA A 232 2.00 -7.77 -10.99
CA ALA A 232 1.88 -6.53 -10.20
C ALA A 232 0.50 -5.87 -10.39
N ALA A 233 -0.54 -6.69 -10.63
CA ALA A 233 -1.88 -6.24 -11.03
C ALA A 233 -2.76 -5.72 -9.88
N GLY A 234 -2.19 -5.50 -8.67
CA GLY A 234 -2.90 -4.93 -7.53
C GLY A 234 -4.13 -5.76 -7.16
N ALA A 235 -5.30 -5.14 -7.03
CA ALA A 235 -6.55 -5.83 -6.68
C ALA A 235 -7.01 -6.88 -7.70
N TRP A 236 -6.44 -6.86 -8.92
CA TRP A 236 -6.72 -7.84 -9.98
C TRP A 236 -5.68 -8.96 -10.06
N ALA A 237 -4.80 -9.09 -9.05
CA ALA A 237 -3.72 -10.07 -9.06
C ALA A 237 -4.22 -11.52 -9.10
N ALA A 238 -5.35 -11.83 -8.44
CA ALA A 238 -5.98 -13.14 -8.50
C ALA A 238 -6.35 -13.53 -9.94
N GLN A 239 -6.99 -12.64 -10.69
CA GLN A 239 -7.38 -12.87 -12.08
C GLN A 239 -6.16 -13.10 -13.00
N VAL A 240 -5.04 -12.41 -12.74
CA VAL A 240 -3.79 -12.64 -13.47
C VAL A 240 -3.14 -13.97 -13.07
N GLY A 241 -3.25 -14.37 -11.80
CA GLY A 241 -2.83 -15.69 -11.33
C GLY A 241 -3.57 -16.83 -12.04
N GLU A 242 -4.89 -16.72 -12.16
CA GLU A 242 -5.73 -17.69 -12.87
C GLU A 242 -5.28 -17.91 -14.32
N MET A 243 -4.82 -16.87 -15.01
CA MET A 243 -4.27 -16.99 -16.40
C MET A 243 -3.02 -17.87 -16.46
N ALA A 244 -2.30 -18.00 -15.34
CA ALA A 244 -1.10 -18.84 -15.18
C ALA A 244 -1.39 -20.19 -14.49
N GLY A 245 -2.66 -20.46 -14.15
CA GLY A 245 -3.03 -21.62 -13.34
C GLY A 245 -2.54 -21.56 -11.88
N VAL A 246 -2.31 -20.34 -11.37
CA VAL A 246 -1.81 -20.07 -10.02
C VAL A 246 -2.90 -19.41 -9.18
N GLU A 247 -3.25 -19.99 -8.06
CA GLU A 247 -4.15 -19.39 -7.09
C GLU A 247 -3.43 -18.29 -6.30
N ILE A 248 -3.96 -17.05 -6.36
CA ILE A 248 -3.43 -15.88 -5.65
C ILE A 248 -4.55 -15.33 -4.76
N PRO A 249 -4.48 -15.50 -3.43
CA PRO A 249 -5.53 -15.09 -2.50
C PRO A 249 -5.46 -13.59 -2.22
N VAL A 250 -5.68 -12.78 -3.25
CA VAL A 250 -5.77 -11.32 -3.20
C VAL A 250 -7.16 -10.89 -3.59
N TYR A 251 -7.77 -10.05 -2.77
CA TYR A 251 -9.11 -9.52 -2.99
C TYR A 251 -9.17 -7.99 -2.84
N PRO A 252 -10.14 -7.33 -3.49
CA PRO A 252 -10.28 -5.89 -3.42
C PRO A 252 -10.88 -5.43 -2.09
N VAL A 253 -10.24 -4.46 -1.44
CA VAL A 253 -10.74 -3.78 -0.23
C VAL A 253 -10.91 -2.30 -0.53
N ARG A 254 -12.16 -1.83 -0.58
CA ARG A 254 -12.48 -0.44 -0.92
C ARG A 254 -12.09 0.52 0.20
N GLY A 255 -11.52 1.66 -0.18
CA GLY A 255 -11.33 2.81 0.69
C GLY A 255 -11.83 4.08 0.02
N GLN A 256 -12.73 4.81 0.68
CA GLN A 256 -13.26 6.10 0.21
C GLN A 256 -12.46 7.24 0.82
N ILE A 257 -12.23 8.31 0.06
CA ILE A 257 -11.29 9.38 0.39
C ILE A 257 -11.87 10.72 -0.06
N ILE A 258 -11.54 11.79 0.67
CA ILE A 258 -11.89 13.17 0.37
C ILE A 258 -10.61 13.96 0.10
N GLY A 259 -10.61 14.82 -0.91
CA GLY A 259 -9.61 15.86 -1.15
C GLY A 259 -10.26 17.23 -1.09
N THR A 260 -9.62 18.16 -0.39
CA THR A 260 -10.05 19.56 -0.30
C THR A 260 -9.48 20.40 -1.44
N GLU A 261 -9.96 21.62 -1.61
CA GLU A 261 -9.17 22.62 -2.34
C GLU A 261 -7.87 22.91 -1.59
N ALA A 262 -6.85 23.35 -2.33
CA ALA A 262 -5.57 23.73 -1.75
C ALA A 262 -5.74 24.93 -0.80
N MET A 263 -5.07 24.86 0.33
CA MET A 263 -5.05 25.93 1.34
C MET A 263 -3.62 26.13 1.87
N PRO A 264 -3.32 27.22 2.55
CA PRO A 264 -2.04 27.40 3.23
C PRO A 264 -1.70 26.22 4.14
N LYS A 265 -0.41 25.93 4.30
CA LYS A 265 0.04 24.81 5.15
C LYS A 265 -0.36 25.08 6.60
N ILE A 266 -1.17 24.19 7.18
CA ILE A 266 -1.66 24.24 8.57
C ILE A 266 -1.21 23.01 9.38
N LEU A 267 -0.69 21.98 8.72
CA LEU A 267 -0.18 20.77 9.33
C LEU A 267 1.28 20.52 8.92
N SER A 268 2.12 20.20 9.87
CA SER A 268 3.48 19.71 9.64
C SER A 268 3.58 18.20 9.73
N ALA A 269 2.67 17.56 10.48
CA ALA A 269 2.56 16.11 10.61
C ALA A 269 1.32 15.57 9.89
N CYS A 270 1.35 14.28 9.56
CA CYS A 270 0.14 13.52 9.25
C CYS A 270 -0.60 13.20 10.55
N ILE A 271 -1.92 13.20 10.51
CA ILE A 271 -2.77 12.93 11.68
C ILE A 271 -3.49 11.60 11.48
N SER A 272 -3.52 10.76 12.50
CA SER A 272 -4.33 9.55 12.57
C SER A 272 -5.26 9.64 13.77
N THR A 273 -6.47 9.17 13.61
CA THR A 273 -7.49 9.02 14.65
C THR A 273 -8.21 7.70 14.43
N ASN A 274 -9.06 7.28 15.37
CA ASN A 274 -9.94 6.13 15.13
C ASN A 274 -10.96 6.36 14.01
N ASP A 275 -11.23 7.63 13.65
CA ASP A 275 -12.23 7.99 12.64
C ASP A 275 -11.62 8.09 11.22
N CYS A 276 -10.40 8.66 11.12
CA CYS A 276 -9.76 8.92 9.84
C CYS A 276 -8.26 9.25 9.99
N TYR A 277 -7.55 9.27 8.86
CA TYR A 277 -6.28 9.97 8.73
C TYR A 277 -6.46 11.30 7.98
N ILE A 278 -5.57 12.26 8.24
CA ILE A 278 -5.54 13.58 7.60
C ILE A 278 -4.09 13.89 7.22
N ALA A 279 -3.86 14.16 5.94
CA ALA A 279 -2.52 14.47 5.43
C ALA A 279 -2.59 15.70 4.53
N GLN A 280 -1.86 16.77 4.86
CA GLN A 280 -1.74 17.93 3.99
C GLN A 280 -0.57 17.75 3.04
N LYS A 281 -0.82 17.90 1.74
CA LYS A 281 0.19 17.76 0.69
C LYS A 281 0.98 19.06 0.48
N HIS A 282 2.15 18.95 -0.12
CA HIS A 282 3.04 20.07 -0.37
C HIS A 282 2.34 21.26 -1.06
N HIS A 283 1.47 20.97 -2.02
CA HIS A 283 0.68 21.98 -2.76
C HIS A 283 -0.58 22.46 -2.02
N GLY A 284 -0.80 22.05 -0.76
CA GLY A 284 -1.84 22.57 0.13
C GLY A 284 -3.15 21.80 0.16
N GLU A 285 -3.39 20.80 -0.73
CA GLU A 285 -4.55 19.92 -0.67
C GLU A 285 -4.49 19.07 0.60
N ILE A 286 -5.60 18.95 1.32
CA ILE A 286 -5.73 18.03 2.46
C ILE A 286 -6.47 16.78 2.01
N ILE A 287 -5.86 15.63 2.25
CA ILE A 287 -6.42 14.31 2.00
C ILE A 287 -6.97 13.76 3.31
N ILE A 288 -8.24 13.40 3.31
CA ILE A 288 -8.95 12.82 4.46
C ILE A 288 -9.40 11.41 4.06
N GLY A 289 -9.01 10.41 4.80
CA GLY A 289 -9.32 9.01 4.52
C GLY A 289 -9.17 8.14 5.75
N SER A 290 -9.49 6.90 5.68
CA SER A 290 -10.24 6.27 4.62
C SER A 290 -11.08 5.16 5.20
N THR A 291 -12.17 4.83 4.55
CA THR A 291 -12.93 3.64 4.90
C THR A 291 -12.16 2.36 4.62
N THR A 292 -12.60 1.25 5.19
CA THR A 292 -12.12 -0.11 4.90
C THR A 292 -13.36 -0.99 4.71
N GLU A 293 -13.63 -1.38 3.46
CA GLU A 293 -14.90 -2.01 3.09
C GLU A 293 -14.66 -3.19 2.13
N GLU A 294 -15.21 -4.34 2.48
CA GLU A 294 -15.17 -5.55 1.66
C GLU A 294 -16.41 -5.58 0.73
N THR A 295 -16.34 -4.88 -0.40
CA THR A 295 -17.45 -4.71 -1.35
C THR A 295 -17.11 -5.21 -2.75
N GLY A 296 -16.16 -6.13 -2.86
CA GLY A 296 -15.65 -6.61 -4.13
C GLY A 296 -15.08 -5.44 -4.97
N PHE A 297 -15.26 -5.52 -6.27
CA PHE A 297 -14.77 -4.49 -7.21
C PHE A 297 -15.65 -3.22 -7.30
N ASN A 298 -16.59 -3.04 -6.35
CA ASN A 298 -17.42 -1.83 -6.30
C ASN A 298 -16.57 -0.61 -5.90
N THR A 299 -16.62 0.45 -6.70
CA THR A 299 -15.91 1.73 -6.49
C THR A 299 -16.84 2.90 -6.22
N ASP A 300 -18.10 2.64 -5.86
CA ASP A 300 -19.07 3.71 -5.59
C ASP A 300 -18.73 4.46 -4.30
N ILE A 301 -19.14 5.73 -4.29
CA ILE A 301 -19.00 6.62 -3.14
C ILE A 301 -20.33 6.66 -2.39
N THR A 302 -20.29 6.52 -1.07
CA THR A 302 -21.51 6.54 -0.25
C THR A 302 -21.57 7.80 0.62
N PRO A 303 -22.75 8.45 0.73
CA PRO A 303 -22.91 9.62 1.59
C PRO A 303 -22.54 9.35 3.05
N SER A 304 -22.82 8.14 3.56
CA SER A 304 -22.50 7.74 4.93
C SER A 304 -20.99 7.79 5.21
N ALA A 305 -20.17 7.19 4.31
CA ALA A 305 -18.72 7.18 4.44
C ALA A 305 -18.14 8.61 4.40
N ILE A 306 -18.58 9.42 3.45
CA ILE A 306 -18.12 10.80 3.33
C ILE A 306 -18.48 11.63 4.56
N ASN A 307 -19.73 11.48 5.09
CA ASN A 307 -20.15 12.16 6.30
C ASN A 307 -19.31 11.74 7.53
N SER A 308 -19.01 10.44 7.68
CA SER A 308 -18.15 9.95 8.76
C SER A 308 -16.75 10.55 8.70
N LEU A 309 -16.12 10.52 7.53
CA LEU A 309 -14.79 11.08 7.31
C LEU A 309 -14.76 12.60 7.57
N CYS A 310 -15.77 13.35 7.11
CA CYS A 310 -15.89 14.78 7.39
C CYS A 310 -16.00 15.06 8.89
N LYS A 311 -16.83 14.30 9.61
CA LYS A 311 -16.97 14.45 11.07
C LYS A 311 -15.67 14.19 11.81
N GLY A 312 -14.96 13.10 11.46
CA GLY A 312 -13.67 12.77 12.05
C GLY A 312 -12.63 13.87 11.81
N ALA A 313 -12.56 14.37 10.57
CA ALA A 313 -11.64 15.43 10.20
C ALA A 313 -11.91 16.76 10.94
N VAL A 314 -13.18 17.19 11.03
CA VAL A 314 -13.57 18.40 11.77
C VAL A 314 -13.35 18.24 13.28
N ARG A 315 -13.58 17.04 13.83
CA ARG A 315 -13.25 16.75 15.24
C ARG A 315 -11.76 16.94 15.52
N ALA A 316 -10.90 16.48 14.63
CA ALA A 316 -9.44 16.61 14.78
C ALA A 316 -8.96 18.04 14.51
N ILE A 317 -9.47 18.66 13.46
CA ILE A 317 -9.05 20.00 12.98
C ILE A 317 -10.30 20.82 12.72
N PRO A 318 -10.80 21.58 13.70
CA PRO A 318 -12.06 22.34 13.59
C PRO A 318 -12.10 23.32 12.43
N PHE A 319 -10.96 23.84 11.98
CA PHE A 319 -10.86 24.72 10.82
C PHE A 319 -11.40 24.06 9.53
N LEU A 320 -11.34 22.74 9.42
CA LEU A 320 -11.81 21.99 8.23
C LEU A 320 -13.33 22.04 8.03
N GLU A 321 -14.10 22.48 9.02
CA GLU A 321 -15.54 22.79 8.84
C GLU A 321 -15.78 23.77 7.69
N LYS A 322 -14.84 24.70 7.45
CA LYS A 322 -14.90 25.72 6.40
C LYS A 322 -14.17 25.33 5.12
N ALA A 323 -13.51 24.17 5.10
CA ALA A 323 -12.78 23.71 3.94
C ALA A 323 -13.73 23.30 2.81
N LYS A 324 -13.37 23.63 1.58
CA LYS A 324 -14.15 23.22 0.41
C LYS A 324 -13.69 21.85 -0.06
N VAL A 325 -14.62 20.94 -0.22
CA VAL A 325 -14.37 19.63 -0.82
C VAL A 325 -14.21 19.82 -2.34
N LYS A 326 -13.06 19.42 -2.87
CA LYS A 326 -12.76 19.47 -4.30
C LYS A 326 -13.19 18.20 -5.02
N ARG A 327 -12.93 17.05 -4.39
CA ARG A 327 -13.24 15.74 -4.95
C ARG A 327 -13.43 14.68 -3.86
N VAL A 328 -14.18 13.65 -4.23
CA VAL A 328 -14.31 12.40 -3.48
C VAL A 328 -14.05 11.24 -4.45
N TRP A 329 -13.32 10.23 -3.99
CA TRP A 329 -13.03 9.06 -4.81
C TRP A 329 -12.78 7.83 -3.95
N SER A 330 -12.68 6.67 -4.57
CA SER A 330 -12.36 5.43 -3.89
C SER A 330 -11.23 4.66 -4.59
N GLY A 331 -10.59 3.77 -3.86
CA GLY A 331 -9.63 2.84 -4.38
C GLY A 331 -9.81 1.45 -3.81
N LEU A 332 -9.37 0.46 -4.58
CA LEU A 332 -9.40 -0.95 -4.24
C LEU A 332 -8.00 -1.39 -3.82
N ARG A 333 -7.79 -1.53 -2.52
CA ARG A 333 -6.53 -2.05 -1.99
C ARG A 333 -6.44 -3.54 -2.28
N PRO A 334 -5.27 -4.06 -2.69
CA PRO A 334 -5.04 -5.49 -2.87
C PRO A 334 -4.88 -6.17 -1.50
N GLY A 335 -5.97 -6.60 -0.90
CA GLY A 335 -6.00 -7.24 0.43
C GLY A 335 -5.55 -8.70 0.37
N THR A 336 -4.96 -9.17 1.46
CA THR A 336 -4.74 -10.57 1.80
C THR A 336 -5.25 -10.78 3.21
N ALA A 337 -5.64 -12.00 3.59
CA ALA A 337 -6.23 -12.23 4.91
C ALA A 337 -5.25 -12.04 6.08
N ASP A 338 -3.94 -12.12 5.81
CA ASP A 338 -2.87 -11.83 6.78
C ASP A 338 -2.27 -10.43 6.63
N GLU A 339 -2.78 -9.65 5.68
CA GLU A 339 -2.32 -8.29 5.33
C GLU A 339 -0.85 -8.17 4.91
N LEU A 340 -0.18 -9.30 4.64
CA LEU A 340 1.19 -9.33 4.16
C LEU A 340 1.25 -9.37 2.62
N PRO A 341 2.22 -8.72 1.98
CA PRO A 341 2.40 -8.84 0.54
C PRO A 341 2.76 -10.26 0.13
N ILE A 342 2.43 -10.60 -1.11
CA ILE A 342 2.82 -11.87 -1.75
C ILE A 342 3.92 -11.54 -2.75
N LEU A 343 5.15 -11.97 -2.43
CA LEU A 343 6.36 -11.71 -3.21
C LEU A 343 7.05 -13.00 -3.59
N GLY A 344 7.66 -13.04 -4.78
CA GLY A 344 8.58 -14.09 -5.16
C GLY A 344 8.11 -15.06 -6.23
N LYS A 345 9.00 -15.98 -6.59
CA LYS A 345 8.78 -17.01 -7.61
C LYS A 345 7.71 -18.00 -7.14
N VAL A 346 6.90 -18.47 -8.07
CA VAL A 346 5.83 -19.44 -7.79
C VAL A 346 6.34 -20.87 -8.06
N LYS A 347 6.14 -21.76 -7.10
CA LYS A 347 6.46 -23.18 -7.26
C LYS A 347 5.58 -23.80 -8.37
N GLY A 348 6.19 -24.55 -9.27
CA GLY A 348 5.49 -25.25 -10.36
C GLY A 348 5.28 -24.43 -11.63
N VAL A 349 5.52 -23.11 -11.61
CA VAL A 349 5.46 -22.26 -12.82
C VAL A 349 6.74 -21.45 -12.92
N GLU A 350 7.73 -21.99 -13.60
CA GLU A 350 9.03 -21.34 -13.77
C GLU A 350 8.87 -20.04 -14.57
N GLY A 351 9.51 -18.95 -14.10
CA GLY A 351 9.44 -17.63 -14.72
C GLY A 351 8.21 -16.79 -14.31
N TYR A 352 7.27 -17.32 -13.49
CA TYR A 352 6.19 -16.53 -12.94
C TYR A 352 6.56 -16.02 -11.54
N ILE A 353 6.37 -14.72 -11.32
CA ILE A 353 6.78 -14.02 -10.08
C ILE A 353 5.60 -13.17 -9.58
N ASN A 354 5.30 -13.25 -8.30
CA ASN A 354 4.32 -12.38 -7.64
C ASN A 354 4.99 -11.13 -7.06
N ALA A 355 4.33 -9.99 -7.23
CA ALA A 355 4.61 -8.70 -6.59
C ALA A 355 3.28 -7.99 -6.30
N CYS A 356 2.47 -8.53 -5.40
CA CYS A 356 1.09 -8.10 -5.16
C CYS A 356 0.69 -8.21 -3.69
N GLY A 357 -0.57 -7.93 -3.34
CA GLY A 357 -1.08 -8.11 -1.99
C GLY A 357 -0.59 -7.09 -0.95
N HIS A 358 -0.07 -5.95 -1.36
CA HIS A 358 0.53 -4.94 -0.44
C HIS A 358 -0.50 -4.18 0.41
N PHE A 359 -1.78 -4.45 0.28
CA PHE A 359 -2.88 -3.82 1.00
C PHE A 359 -2.75 -2.29 1.07
N ARG A 360 -2.46 -1.73 2.25
CA ARG A 360 -2.34 -0.28 2.48
C ARG A 360 -0.95 0.27 2.19
N THR A 361 0.06 -0.60 2.21
CA THR A 361 1.48 -0.22 2.28
C THR A 361 2.21 -0.25 0.93
N GLY A 362 1.48 -0.37 -0.19
CA GLY A 362 2.09 -0.48 -1.52
C GLY A 362 2.97 0.71 -1.91
N ILE A 363 2.63 1.93 -1.51
CA ILE A 363 3.48 3.11 -1.74
C ILE A 363 4.78 2.98 -0.95
N LEU A 364 4.65 2.78 0.36
CA LEU A 364 5.76 2.61 1.30
C LEU A 364 6.72 1.49 0.86
N ASN A 365 6.18 0.33 0.49
CA ASN A 365 6.96 -0.87 0.20
C ASN A 365 7.43 -0.97 -1.25
N SER A 366 7.11 0.01 -2.11
CA SER A 366 7.45 -0.04 -3.52
C SER A 366 8.95 -0.07 -3.82
N PRO A 367 9.84 0.68 -3.12
CA PRO A 367 11.27 0.64 -3.42
C PRO A 367 11.88 -0.75 -3.18
N LEU A 368 11.68 -1.30 -1.99
CA LEU A 368 12.27 -2.58 -1.61
C LEU A 368 11.65 -3.75 -2.41
N THR A 369 10.33 -3.72 -2.67
CA THR A 369 9.69 -4.69 -3.56
C THR A 369 10.33 -4.65 -4.96
N GLY A 370 10.47 -3.47 -5.56
CA GLY A 370 11.07 -3.32 -6.88
C GLY A 370 12.51 -3.85 -6.93
N LEU A 371 13.31 -3.54 -5.92
CA LEU A 371 14.69 -4.00 -5.77
C LEU A 371 14.75 -5.53 -5.69
N LEU A 372 14.01 -6.15 -4.76
CA LEU A 372 14.03 -7.60 -4.54
C LEU A 372 13.56 -8.40 -5.77
N ILE A 373 12.50 -7.95 -6.46
CA ILE A 373 12.06 -8.61 -7.69
C ILE A 373 13.15 -8.49 -8.78
N SER A 374 13.84 -7.35 -8.87
CA SER A 374 14.96 -7.21 -9.82
C SER A 374 16.15 -8.10 -9.48
N GLU A 375 16.45 -8.30 -8.20
CA GLU A 375 17.50 -9.21 -7.73
C GLU A 375 17.15 -10.67 -8.04
N MET A 376 15.88 -11.07 -7.80
CA MET A 376 15.41 -12.43 -8.15
C MET A 376 15.51 -12.74 -9.65
N ILE A 377 15.21 -11.76 -10.50
CA ILE A 377 15.29 -11.90 -11.97
C ILE A 377 16.74 -11.98 -12.44
N ASN A 378 17.63 -11.19 -11.82
CA ASN A 378 19.05 -11.17 -12.14
C ASN A 378 19.87 -12.28 -11.43
N GLU A 379 19.20 -13.09 -10.61
CA GLU A 379 19.83 -14.14 -9.80
C GLU A 379 20.90 -13.63 -8.83
N ASP A 380 20.72 -12.39 -8.35
CA ASP A 380 21.57 -11.80 -7.32
C ASP A 380 21.22 -12.34 -5.92
N GLN A 381 22.15 -12.12 -4.98
CA GLN A 381 21.82 -12.28 -3.56
C GLN A 381 20.76 -11.27 -3.15
N LEU A 382 19.71 -11.73 -2.48
CA LEU A 382 18.64 -10.84 -2.03
C LEU A 382 19.13 -9.93 -0.90
N SER A 383 18.83 -8.65 -1.01
CA SER A 383 19.17 -7.64 -0.01
C SER A 383 18.26 -7.67 1.23
N PHE A 384 17.18 -8.45 1.20
CA PHE A 384 16.26 -8.68 2.33
C PHE A 384 15.66 -10.09 2.28
N PRO A 385 15.43 -10.76 3.44
CA PRO A 385 14.77 -12.05 3.52
C PRO A 385 13.32 -11.98 3.03
N ILE A 386 12.92 -12.83 2.09
CA ILE A 386 11.56 -12.82 1.53
C ILE A 386 10.68 -13.98 1.99
N GLU A 387 11.23 -14.92 2.76
CA GLU A 387 10.53 -16.14 3.20
C GLU A 387 9.16 -15.82 3.83
N PRO A 388 8.99 -14.79 4.67
CA PRO A 388 7.68 -14.42 5.24
C PRO A 388 6.64 -13.99 4.21
N PHE A 389 7.09 -13.56 3.02
CA PHE A 389 6.24 -13.02 1.95
C PHE A 389 6.03 -13.99 0.79
N LEU A 390 6.70 -15.15 0.80
CA LEU A 390 6.46 -16.19 -0.18
C LEU A 390 5.06 -16.79 -0.01
N LEU A 391 4.43 -17.15 -1.13
CA LEU A 391 3.19 -17.92 -1.13
C LEU A 391 3.50 -19.41 -1.04
N SER A 392 3.85 -19.87 0.16
CA SER A 392 4.02 -21.30 0.46
C SER A 392 2.66 -22.02 0.46
N GLU A 393 2.66 -23.33 0.32
CA GLU A 393 1.44 -24.15 0.40
C GLU A 393 0.72 -23.95 1.75
N GLU A 394 1.46 -23.87 2.86
CA GLU A 394 0.93 -23.62 4.19
C GLU A 394 0.28 -22.24 4.29
N ARG A 395 0.95 -21.18 3.76
CA ARG A 395 0.40 -19.83 3.74
C ARG A 395 -0.83 -19.75 2.85
N LEU A 396 -0.82 -20.36 1.67
CA LEU A 396 -1.98 -20.41 0.78
C LEU A 396 -3.18 -21.06 1.48
N GLN A 397 -3.01 -22.23 2.11
CA GLN A 397 -4.07 -22.89 2.87
C GLN A 397 -4.61 -22.03 4.00
N SER A 398 -3.74 -21.32 4.72
CA SER A 398 -4.15 -20.39 5.78
C SER A 398 -4.99 -19.24 5.24
N LEU A 399 -4.62 -18.67 4.09
CA LEU A 399 -5.31 -17.54 3.47
C LEU A 399 -6.67 -17.94 2.86
N THR A 400 -6.74 -19.09 2.18
CA THR A 400 -7.97 -19.56 1.52
C THR A 400 -9.00 -20.14 2.49
N ASN A 401 -8.60 -20.76 3.59
CA ASN A 401 -9.53 -21.18 4.64
C ASN A 401 -10.24 -20.00 5.31
N ASN A 402 -9.67 -18.81 5.24
CA ASN A 402 -10.29 -17.57 5.72
C ASN A 402 -11.38 -17.04 4.79
N GLU A 403 -11.26 -17.21 3.47
CA GLU A 403 -12.27 -16.76 2.50
C GLU A 403 -13.55 -17.60 2.56
N ASN A 404 -13.46 -18.91 2.80
CA ASN A 404 -14.62 -19.79 2.90
C ASN A 404 -15.51 -19.52 4.13
N SER A 405 -15.00 -18.87 5.17
CA SER A 405 -15.81 -18.42 6.31
C SER A 405 -16.54 -17.09 6.01
N ASN A 406 -15.99 -16.21 5.21
CA ASN A 406 -16.57 -14.91 4.88
C ASN A 406 -17.74 -14.99 3.87
N HIS A 407 -17.73 -15.96 2.95
CA HIS A 407 -18.84 -16.15 1.99
C HIS A 407 -20.10 -16.80 2.57
N LYS A 408 -20.03 -17.45 3.74
CA LYS A 408 -21.20 -18.07 4.36
C LYS A 408 -22.06 -17.11 5.18
N THR A 409 -21.57 -15.94 5.54
CA THR A 409 -22.30 -14.94 6.34
C THR A 409 -23.01 -13.85 5.53
N SER A 410 -22.82 -13.81 4.19
CA SER A 410 -23.48 -12.83 3.33
C SER A 410 -24.77 -13.33 2.65
N ILE A 411 -25.27 -14.51 3.04
CA ILE A 411 -26.54 -15.09 2.52
C ILE A 411 -27.46 -15.43 3.73
N GLN A 412 -27.72 -14.46 4.58
CA GLN A 412 -28.91 -14.47 5.46
C GLN A 412 -29.43 -13.05 5.66
#